data_6b112d4b48e91557793413b8d179526a
#
_entry.id   6b112d4b48e91557793413b8d179526a
#
_cell.length_a   1.000
_cell.length_b   1.000
_cell.length_c   1.000
_cell.angle_alpha   90.00
_cell.angle_beta   90.00
_cell.angle_gamma   90.00
#
_symmetry.space_group_name_H-M   'P 1'
#
loop_
_entity.id
_entity.type
_entity.pdbx_description
1 polymer ?
#
loop_
_entity_poly.entity_id
_entity_poly.type
_entity_poly.pdbx_seq_one_letter_code
_entity_poly.pdbx_strand_id
1 'polypeptide(L)'
;MSNFNLNKVILGGRLTADVELRQTPQGTSVCQFTIAVNRKTGKDQEQQADFITCVAWRNTAEFISKYFKKGSSICISGSIQTRNWIDNNGQKRYATEVIADEAYFVDGKNDNQASATPQFEEIDPFGELPFN
;
A
#
# COMPACT_ATOMS: atom_id res chain seq x y z
N MET A 1 33.33 -2.56 8.71
CA MET A 1 31.97 -2.93 8.51
C MET A 1 31.19 -1.85 7.78
N SER A 2 30.38 -2.24 6.87
CA SER A 2 29.64 -1.29 6.06
C SER A 2 28.44 -0.72 6.82
N ASN A 3 28.16 0.56 6.58
CA ASN A 3 26.96 1.19 7.11
C ASN A 3 25.87 1.30 6.06
N PHE A 4 25.97 0.50 5.01
CA PHE A 4 24.99 0.55 3.96
C PHE A 4 23.69 -0.10 4.42
N ASN A 5 22.60 0.63 4.28
CA ASN A 5 21.28 0.12 4.61
C ASN A 5 20.30 0.61 3.57
N LEU A 6 19.54 -0.30 3.00
CA LEU A 6 18.53 0.07 2.02
C LEU A 6 17.29 -0.75 2.29
N ASN A 7 16.16 -0.05 2.42
CA ASN A 7 14.90 -0.71 2.70
C ASN A 7 13.82 0.05 1.96
N LYS A 8 13.46 -0.44 0.80
CA LYS A 8 12.50 0.24 -0.06
C LYS A 8 11.54 -0.76 -0.64
N VAL A 9 10.25 -0.45 -0.55
CA VAL A 9 9.19 -1.31 -1.05
C VAL A 9 8.26 -0.48 -1.90
N ILE A 10 7.88 -1.01 -3.04
CA ILE A 10 6.85 -0.41 -3.89
C ILE A 10 5.84 -1.51 -4.17
N LEU A 11 4.58 -1.25 -3.83
CA LEU A 11 3.52 -2.23 -4.00
C LEU A 11 2.34 -1.60 -4.70
N GLY A 12 1.71 -2.37 -5.56
CA GLY A 12 0.48 -1.94 -6.20
C GLY A 12 -0.53 -3.07 -6.15
N GLY A 13 -1.76 -2.76 -5.85
CA GLY A 13 -2.80 -3.76 -5.77
C GLY A 13 -4.11 -3.12 -5.37
N ARG A 14 -4.96 -3.90 -4.73
CA ARG A 14 -6.28 -3.42 -4.35
C ARG A 14 -6.47 -3.55 -2.86
N LEU A 15 -7.15 -2.58 -2.29
CA LEU A 15 -7.50 -2.64 -0.87
C LEU A 15 -8.55 -3.72 -0.64
N THR A 16 -8.38 -4.49 0.42
CA THR A 16 -9.30 -5.58 0.72
C THR A 16 -10.46 -5.13 1.59
N ALA A 17 -10.39 -3.94 2.16
CA ALA A 17 -11.43 -3.41 3.02
C ALA A 17 -11.30 -1.90 3.06
N ASP A 18 -12.34 -1.24 3.56
CA ASP A 18 -12.26 0.19 3.78
C ASP A 18 -11.20 0.47 4.82
N VAL A 19 -10.53 1.61 4.66
CA VAL A 19 -9.45 1.99 5.56
C VAL A 19 -10.01 2.85 6.66
N GLU A 20 -9.72 2.46 7.89
CA GLU A 20 -10.22 3.15 9.05
C GLU A 20 -9.12 3.98 9.67
N LEU A 21 -9.36 5.28 9.80
CA LEU A 21 -8.40 6.18 10.40
C LEU A 21 -8.55 6.13 11.90
N ARG A 22 -7.44 5.99 12.60
CA ARG A 22 -7.40 5.99 14.05
C ARG A 22 -6.40 6.99 14.54
N GLN A 23 -6.45 7.27 15.81
CA GLN A 23 -5.47 8.17 16.41
C GLN A 23 -4.87 7.50 17.63
N THR A 24 -3.56 7.70 17.78
CA THR A 24 -2.87 7.23 18.97
C THR A 24 -3.23 8.12 20.16
N PRO A 25 -2.88 7.70 21.38
CA PRO A 25 -3.14 8.55 22.54
C PRO A 25 -2.52 9.93 22.44
N GLN A 26 -1.45 10.08 21.65
CA GLN A 26 -0.83 11.38 21.43
C GLN A 26 -1.51 12.18 20.33
N GLY A 27 -2.54 11.64 19.72
CA GLY A 27 -3.26 12.35 18.67
C GLY A 27 -2.68 12.17 17.28
N THR A 28 -1.78 11.22 17.09
CA THR A 28 -1.18 10.99 15.78
C THR A 28 -2.07 10.07 14.95
N SER A 29 -2.34 10.47 13.73
CA SER A 29 -3.16 9.67 12.81
C SER A 29 -2.41 8.44 12.36
N VAL A 30 -3.11 7.32 12.30
CA VAL A 30 -2.54 6.05 11.85
C VAL A 30 -3.66 5.21 11.24
N CYS A 31 -3.31 4.43 10.23
CA CYS A 31 -4.25 3.46 9.69
C CYS A 31 -3.50 2.21 9.29
N GLN A 32 -4.22 1.10 9.34
CA GLN A 32 -3.69 -0.18 8.91
C GLN A 32 -4.60 -0.68 7.80
N PHE A 33 -4.00 -1.22 6.76
CA PHE A 33 -4.78 -1.71 5.63
C PHE A 33 -4.03 -2.86 4.98
N THR A 34 -4.76 -3.64 4.19
CA THR A 34 -4.19 -4.78 3.50
C THR A 34 -4.36 -4.60 2.01
N ILE A 35 -3.29 -4.82 1.28
CA ILE A 35 -3.30 -4.74 -0.17
C ILE A 35 -3.19 -6.15 -0.71
N ALA A 36 -4.08 -6.50 -1.64
CA ALA A 36 -4.03 -7.78 -2.34
C ALA A 36 -3.24 -7.56 -3.62
N VAL A 37 -2.12 -8.26 -3.74
CA VAL A 37 -1.25 -8.16 -4.89
C VAL A 37 -1.24 -9.50 -5.60
N ASN A 38 -1.71 -9.53 -6.82
CA ASN A 38 -1.78 -10.78 -7.57
C ASN A 38 -0.40 -11.21 -8.00
N ARG A 39 -0.15 -12.50 -7.88
CA ARG A 39 1.09 -13.06 -8.37
C ARG A 39 0.99 -13.29 -9.87
N LYS A 40 2.11 -13.19 -10.53
CA LYS A 40 2.16 -13.61 -11.92
C LYS A 40 2.15 -15.12 -11.96
N THR A 41 1.19 -15.70 -12.65
CA THR A 41 1.08 -17.14 -12.73
C THR A 41 1.15 -17.58 -14.18
N GLY A 42 1.41 -18.87 -14.36
CA GLY A 42 1.39 -19.44 -15.69
C GLY A 42 -0.01 -19.46 -16.24
N LYS A 43 -0.08 -19.69 -17.56
CA LYS A 43 -1.32 -19.66 -18.25
C LYS A 43 -2.36 -20.59 -17.68
N ASP A 44 -1.94 -21.76 -17.29
CA ASP A 44 -2.87 -22.76 -16.82
C ASP A 44 -2.94 -22.86 -15.32
N GLN A 45 -2.43 -21.88 -14.62
CA GLN A 45 -2.39 -21.95 -13.17
C GLN A 45 -3.44 -21.04 -12.58
N GLU A 46 -3.88 -21.43 -11.40
CA GLU A 46 -4.85 -20.66 -10.66
C GLU A 46 -4.25 -19.35 -10.22
N GLN A 47 -5.06 -18.31 -10.26
CA GLN A 47 -4.62 -17.00 -9.83
C GLN A 47 -4.43 -16.99 -8.30
N GLN A 48 -3.32 -16.48 -7.86
CA GLN A 48 -3.03 -16.35 -6.44
C GLN A 48 -2.69 -14.92 -6.12
N ALA A 49 -2.92 -14.54 -4.89
CA ALA A 49 -2.63 -13.20 -4.44
C ALA A 49 -1.92 -13.25 -3.09
N ASP A 50 -1.08 -12.28 -2.87
CA ASP A 50 -0.47 -12.08 -1.57
C ASP A 50 -1.20 -10.95 -0.89
N PHE A 51 -1.49 -11.12 0.40
CA PHE A 51 -2.17 -10.12 1.18
C PHE A 51 -1.16 -9.50 2.12
N ILE A 52 -0.84 -8.25 1.87
CA ILE A 52 0.26 -7.59 2.54
C ILE A 52 -0.27 -6.50 3.46
N THR A 53 0.06 -6.62 4.74
CA THR A 53 -0.37 -5.66 5.73
C THR A 53 0.51 -4.41 5.67
N CYS A 54 -0.14 -3.27 5.59
CA CYS A 54 0.52 -1.99 5.50
C CYS A 54 0.03 -1.07 6.59
N VAL A 55 0.89 -0.14 6.98
CA VAL A 55 0.57 0.86 7.99
C VAL A 55 0.99 2.21 7.45
N ALA A 56 0.15 3.21 7.66
CA ALA A 56 0.49 4.58 7.28
C ALA A 56 0.26 5.49 8.47
N TRP A 57 1.03 6.58 8.52
CA TRP A 57 1.00 7.52 9.63
C TRP A 57 0.75 8.92 9.14
N ARG A 58 0.15 9.74 10.01
CA ARG A 58 0.03 11.17 9.81
C ARG A 58 -0.69 11.52 8.51
N ASN A 59 -0.10 12.37 7.71
CA ASN A 59 -0.77 12.83 6.49
C ASN A 59 -1.04 11.72 5.50
N THR A 60 -0.14 10.75 5.42
CA THR A 60 -0.35 9.62 4.52
C THR A 60 -1.56 8.80 4.96
N ALA A 61 -1.69 8.58 6.27
CA ALA A 61 -2.85 7.86 6.79
C ALA A 61 -4.14 8.60 6.49
N GLU A 62 -4.14 9.91 6.66
CA GLU A 62 -5.32 10.72 6.39
C GLU A 62 -5.67 10.69 4.91
N PHE A 63 -4.66 10.78 4.06
CA PHE A 63 -4.87 10.75 2.63
C PHE A 63 -5.49 9.42 2.19
N ILE A 64 -4.92 8.32 2.67
CA ILE A 64 -5.40 7.00 2.25
C ILE A 64 -6.81 6.76 2.75
N SER A 65 -7.08 7.08 4.01
CA SER A 65 -8.42 6.83 4.56
C SER A 65 -9.47 7.69 3.91
N LYS A 66 -9.09 8.86 3.41
CA LYS A 66 -10.04 9.78 2.80
C LYS A 66 -10.37 9.42 1.36
N TYR A 67 -9.38 8.98 0.60
CA TYR A 67 -9.55 8.85 -0.84
C TYR A 67 -9.59 7.43 -1.37
N PHE A 68 -9.33 6.43 -0.54
CA PHE A 68 -9.32 5.05 -0.99
C PHE A 68 -10.31 4.24 -0.17
N LYS A 69 -10.91 3.25 -0.81
CA LYS A 69 -11.87 2.40 -0.13
C LYS A 69 -11.70 0.97 -0.61
N LYS A 70 -12.50 0.08 -0.07
CA LYS A 70 -12.46 -1.32 -0.44
C LYS A 70 -12.51 -1.45 -1.96
N GLY A 71 -11.59 -2.22 -2.51
CA GLY A 71 -11.55 -2.47 -3.95
C GLY A 71 -10.79 -1.44 -4.74
N SER A 72 -10.41 -0.31 -4.13
CA SER A 72 -9.63 0.70 -4.83
C SER A 72 -8.27 0.16 -5.21
N SER A 73 -7.80 0.54 -6.38
CA SER A 73 -6.42 0.30 -6.76
C SER A 73 -5.55 1.36 -6.10
N ILE A 74 -4.44 0.93 -5.55
CA ILE A 74 -3.55 1.81 -4.83
C ILE A 74 -2.13 1.39 -5.08
N CYS A 75 -1.24 2.36 -5.19
CA CYS A 75 0.19 2.13 -5.26
C CYS A 75 0.82 2.83 -4.08
N ILE A 76 1.68 2.14 -3.36
CA ILE A 76 2.37 2.76 -2.24
C ILE A 76 3.86 2.56 -2.36
N SER A 77 4.61 3.44 -1.75
CA SER A 77 6.04 3.25 -1.57
C SER A 77 6.36 3.44 -0.10
N GLY A 78 7.34 2.69 0.37
CA GLY A 78 7.72 2.77 1.76
C GLY A 78 8.81 1.78 2.09
N SER A 79 8.74 1.20 3.28
CA SER A 79 9.77 0.28 3.75
C SER A 79 9.12 -0.83 4.55
N ILE A 80 9.87 -1.91 4.76
CA ILE A 80 9.42 -3.03 5.57
C ILE A 80 9.88 -2.81 7.00
N GLN A 81 8.99 -3.04 7.95
CA GLN A 81 9.35 -3.01 9.36
C GLN A 81 8.82 -4.25 10.04
N THR A 82 9.58 -4.71 11.00
CA THR A 82 9.16 -5.82 11.83
C THR A 82 8.99 -5.32 13.25
N ARG A 83 8.08 -5.95 13.95
CA ARG A 83 7.89 -5.65 15.36
C ARG A 83 7.50 -6.92 16.08
N ASN A 84 7.70 -6.91 17.38
CA ASN A 84 7.29 -8.05 18.17
C ASN A 84 6.71 -7.55 19.48
N TRP A 85 5.86 -8.37 20.07
CA TRP A 85 5.22 -8.02 21.33
C TRP A 85 4.81 -9.33 22.00
N ILE A 86 4.42 -9.20 23.26
CA ILE A 86 3.94 -10.34 24.01
C ILE A 86 2.43 -10.20 24.15
N ASP A 87 1.70 -11.22 23.72
CA ASP A 87 0.25 -11.15 23.74
C ASP A 87 -0.28 -11.46 25.14
N ASN A 88 -1.61 -11.47 25.27
CA ASN A 88 -2.24 -11.67 26.56
C ASN A 88 -2.00 -13.04 27.15
N ASN A 89 -1.59 -13.98 26.33
CA ASN A 89 -1.29 -15.33 26.78
C ASN A 89 0.18 -15.53 27.12
N GLY A 90 0.96 -14.45 27.07
CA GLY A 90 2.37 -14.53 27.35
C GLY A 90 3.21 -15.05 26.21
N GLN A 91 2.65 -15.16 25.03
CA GLN A 91 3.37 -15.66 23.88
C GLN A 91 3.95 -14.53 23.07
N LYS A 92 5.15 -14.75 22.55
CA LYS A 92 5.80 -13.76 21.74
C LYS A 92 5.20 -13.77 20.34
N ARG A 93 4.85 -12.59 19.85
CA ARG A 93 4.26 -12.45 18.52
C ARG A 93 5.15 -11.56 17.68
N TYR A 94 5.11 -11.79 16.39
CA TYR A 94 5.90 -11.05 15.41
C TYR A 94 4.99 -10.59 14.29
N ALA A 95 5.31 -9.46 13.72
CA ALA A 95 4.62 -8.97 12.54
C ALA A 95 5.61 -8.33 11.61
N THR A 96 5.40 -8.52 10.32
CA THR A 96 6.16 -7.87 9.28
C THR A 96 5.17 -7.03 8.50
N GLU A 97 5.43 -5.74 8.42
CA GLU A 97 4.50 -4.80 7.81
C GLU A 97 5.23 -3.87 6.87
N VAL A 98 4.50 -3.32 5.93
CA VAL A 98 5.05 -2.28 5.07
C VAL A 98 4.56 -0.94 5.60
N ILE A 99 5.50 -0.05 5.88
CA ILE A 99 5.15 1.30 6.31
C ILE A 99 5.08 2.14 5.05
N ALA A 100 3.88 2.63 4.74
CA ALA A 100 3.66 3.39 3.52
C ALA A 100 4.01 4.85 3.78
N ASP A 101 4.98 5.36 3.04
CA ASP A 101 5.35 6.75 3.13
C ASP A 101 4.57 7.59 2.15
N GLU A 102 4.20 7.01 1.02
CA GLU A 102 3.46 7.70 -0.02
C GLU A 102 2.46 6.76 -0.65
N ALA A 103 1.37 7.33 -1.12
CA ALA A 103 0.33 6.57 -1.80
C ALA A 103 -0.09 7.32 -3.05
N TYR A 104 -0.41 6.58 -4.10
CA TYR A 104 -0.73 7.15 -5.40
C TYR A 104 -1.99 6.54 -5.96
N PHE A 105 -2.77 7.33 -6.68
CA PHE A 105 -3.91 6.83 -7.43
C PHE A 105 -3.41 6.10 -8.67
N VAL A 106 -4.07 5.00 -8.97
CA VAL A 106 -3.69 4.19 -10.12
C VAL A 106 -4.80 4.16 -11.16
N ASP A 107 -6.04 3.98 -10.70
CA ASP A 107 -7.14 3.92 -11.61
C ASP A 107 -7.59 5.29 -11.93
N GLY A 108 -7.39 5.65 -13.06
CA GLY A 108 -7.90 6.88 -13.46
C GLY A 108 -9.34 6.83 -13.76
N LYS A 109 -9.83 5.84 -14.14
CA LYS A 109 -11.05 5.81 -14.58
C LYS A 109 -12.03 5.50 -13.92
N ASN A 110 -12.43 5.61 -13.65
CA ASN A 110 -13.30 5.29 -13.03
C ASN A 110 -14.30 5.63 -13.44
N ASP A 111 -14.56 5.44 -13.67
CA ASP A 111 -15.38 5.63 -14.03
C ASP A 111 -15.96 6.67 -14.01
N ASN A 112 -16.02 7.21 -13.87
CA ASN A 112 -16.54 8.17 -13.86
C ASN A 112 -15.85 9.15 -13.71
N GLN A 113 -15.18 9.19 -13.58
CA GLN A 113 -14.47 10.06 -13.50
C GLN A 113 -13.69 10.33 -14.23
N ALA A 114 -13.70 10.09 -14.60
CA ALA A 114 -13.00 10.22 -15.37
C ALA A 114 -12.23 11.14 -15.38
N SER A 115 -12.08 11.45 -15.33
CA SER A 115 -11.38 12.26 -15.41
C SER A 115 -10.35 12.41 -14.89
N ALA A 116 -10.06 12.29 -14.52
CA ALA A 116 -9.11 12.47 -14.04
C ALA A 116 -8.03 12.06 -14.34
N THR A 117 -7.65 11.76 -14.55
CA THR A 117 -6.72 11.36 -14.65
C THR A 117 -5.95 11.35 -15.18
N PRO A 118 -5.73 11.30 -15.39
CA PRO A 118 -4.96 10.83 -16.03
C PRO A 118 -3.74 11.20 -16.04
N GLN A 119 -3.30 11.62 -15.72
CA GLN A 119 -2.17 11.91 -15.65
C GLN A 119 -1.20 11.01 -15.52
N PHE A 120 -1.30 10.27 -14.92
CA PHE A 120 -0.39 9.43 -14.69
C PHE A 120 -0.12 8.54 -15.73
N GLU A 121 -0.93 8.32 -16.57
CA GLU A 121 -0.70 7.48 -17.46
C GLU A 121 -0.11 7.96 -18.57
N GLU A 122 0.01 8.98 -18.79
CA GLU A 122 0.62 9.31 -19.87
C GLU A 122 1.92 9.49 -19.70
N ILE A 123 2.32 9.22 -18.97
CA ILE A 123 3.57 9.32 -18.83
C ILE A 123 4.29 8.34 -19.19
N ASP A 124 4.26 7.71 -19.76
CA ASP A 124 4.75 6.69 -19.95
C ASP A 124 5.82 6.55 -19.85
N PRO A 125 6.27 6.46 -19.77
CA PRO A 125 7.20 6.23 -19.44
C PRO A 125 7.85 5.59 -19.51
N PHE A 126 7.55 5.36 -19.93
CA PHE A 126 7.98 4.85 -19.89
C PHE A 126 8.10 4.85 -20.57
N GLY A 127 7.40 5.53 -20.96
CA GLY A 127 7.41 5.70 -21.35
C GLY A 127 7.33 6.09 -21.73
N GLU A 128 6.99 6.16 -22.22
CA GLU A 128 7.08 6.36 -22.33
C GLU A 128 7.49 6.53 -22.03
N LEU A 129 7.23 6.62 -22.34
CA LEU A 129 7.59 6.55 -22.03
C LEU A 129 7.87 6.59 -22.02
N PRO A 130 7.69 6.82 -22.52
CA PRO A 130 7.94 6.70 -22.40
C PRO A 130 8.11 6.48 -22.19
N PHE A 131 7.84 6.58 -22.65
CA PHE A 131 7.95 6.31 -22.28
C PHE A 131 8.06 6.23 -22.49
N ASN A 132 7.77 6.36 -23.26
CA ASN A 132 7.87 6.30 -23.29
C ASN A 132 8.00 6.14 -23.16
#